data_fec9b8bf632fc6beff2446b49b76fcaf
#
_entry.id   fec9b8bf632fc6beff2446b49b76fcaf
#
_cell.length_a   1.000
_cell.length_b   1.000
_cell.length_c   1.000
_cell.angle_alpha   90.00
_cell.angle_beta   90.00
_cell.angle_gamma   90.00
#
_symmetry.space_group_name_H-M   'P 1'
#
loop_
_entity.id
_entity.type
_entity.pdbx_description
1 polymer ?
#
loop_
_entity_poly.entity_id
_entity_poly.type
_entity_poly.pdbx_seq_one_letter_code
_entity_poly.pdbx_strand_id
1 'polypeptide(L)'
;GANAAYYEQTALSRPGVAAAVAVGRPRGVGSVDLYVATDAGIPDAPLLAELNTYLQEKREISVDLRVLAPTPQAVNINVAIQPAGSASFAAARSDADAALRAVFTGALLGKGVTLAYLGNLLYDLESVQNYRFTAPTADMPASPTVLPCLGTVTITEWRLA
;
A
#
# COMPACT_ATOMS: atom_id res chain seq x y z
N GLY A 1 -27.35 9.22 9.16
CA GLY A 1 -26.30 9.78 8.34
C GLY A 1 -25.61 8.72 7.51
N ALA A 2 -24.76 9.18 6.61
CA ALA A 2 -24.01 8.27 5.77
C ALA A 2 -23.13 7.37 6.64
N ASN A 3 -23.27 6.05 6.47
CA ASN A 3 -22.48 5.07 7.19
C ASN A 3 -21.22 4.74 6.38
N ALA A 4 -20.10 5.40 6.71
CA ALA A 4 -18.81 5.19 6.05
C ALA A 4 -18.38 3.73 6.08
N ALA A 5 -18.54 3.06 7.23
CA ALA A 5 -18.18 1.65 7.39
C ALA A 5 -18.97 0.74 6.45
N TYR A 6 -20.22 1.05 6.17
CA TYR A 6 -21.02 0.28 5.22
C TYR A 6 -20.42 0.30 3.82
N TYR A 7 -20.02 1.49 3.35
CA TYR A 7 -19.44 1.61 2.01
C TYR A 7 -18.07 0.95 1.94
N GLU A 8 -17.25 1.07 2.97
CA GLU A 8 -15.97 0.37 3.05
C GLU A 8 -16.15 -1.14 2.98
N GLN A 9 -17.06 -1.70 3.79
CA GLN A 9 -17.33 -3.14 3.81
C GLN A 9 -17.92 -3.63 2.49
N THR A 10 -18.80 -2.85 1.89
CA THR A 10 -19.42 -3.20 0.61
C THR A 10 -18.37 -3.26 -0.51
N ALA A 11 -17.45 -2.30 -0.55
CA ALA A 11 -16.35 -2.32 -1.51
C ALA A 11 -15.41 -3.50 -1.28
N LEU A 12 -15.04 -3.78 -0.02
CA LEU A 12 -14.17 -4.91 0.33
C LEU A 12 -14.75 -6.27 -0.02
N SER A 13 -16.08 -6.38 -0.15
CA SER A 13 -16.72 -7.62 -0.56
C SER A 13 -16.52 -7.94 -2.04
N ARG A 14 -16.05 -6.97 -2.83
CA ARG A 14 -15.85 -7.18 -4.28
C ARG A 14 -14.49 -7.79 -4.55
N PRO A 15 -14.42 -8.74 -5.52
CA PRO A 15 -13.15 -9.37 -5.88
C PRO A 15 -12.10 -8.35 -6.32
N GLY A 16 -10.87 -8.52 -5.88
CA GLY A 16 -9.74 -7.68 -6.26
C GLY A 16 -9.59 -6.39 -5.45
N VAL A 17 -10.55 -6.04 -4.59
CA VAL A 17 -10.43 -4.88 -3.70
C VAL A 17 -9.63 -5.27 -2.46
N ALA A 18 -8.46 -4.66 -2.30
CA ALA A 18 -7.56 -4.89 -1.16
C ALA A 18 -7.81 -3.94 0.00
N ALA A 19 -8.24 -2.71 -0.29
CA ALA A 19 -8.55 -1.72 0.73
C ALA A 19 -9.61 -0.74 0.23
N ALA A 20 -10.39 -0.22 1.17
CA ALA A 20 -11.37 0.81 0.92
C ALA A 20 -11.43 1.74 2.13
N VAL A 21 -11.26 3.04 1.90
CA VAL A 21 -11.24 4.05 2.96
C VAL A 21 -12.20 5.17 2.62
N ALA A 22 -13.16 5.41 3.48
CA ALA A 22 -14.16 6.46 3.31
C ALA A 22 -13.71 7.75 3.99
N VAL A 23 -13.86 8.86 3.27
CA VAL A 23 -13.68 10.20 3.81
C VAL A 23 -15.06 10.86 3.87
N GLY A 24 -15.52 11.14 5.09
CA GLY A 24 -16.81 11.78 5.32
C GLY A 24 -16.76 13.28 5.09
N ARG A 25 -17.86 13.80 4.56
CA ARG A 25 -18.13 15.23 4.41
C ARG A 25 -17.15 16.01 3.50
N PRO A 26 -16.59 15.42 2.42
CA PRO A 26 -15.68 16.18 1.55
C PRO A 26 -16.37 17.37 0.87
N ARG A 27 -17.67 17.31 0.67
CA ARG A 27 -18.49 18.37 0.07
C ARG A 27 -19.62 18.82 1.02
N GLY A 28 -19.46 18.58 2.33
CA GLY A 28 -20.46 18.91 3.34
C GLY A 28 -21.29 17.70 3.78
N VAL A 29 -22.29 17.96 4.59
CA VAL A 29 -23.15 16.91 5.16
C VAL A 29 -23.79 16.06 4.05
N GLY A 30 -23.78 14.74 4.23
CA GLY A 30 -24.36 13.80 3.28
C GLY A 30 -23.45 13.41 2.13
N SER A 31 -22.21 13.88 2.08
CA SER A 31 -21.24 13.47 1.09
C SER A 31 -20.22 12.48 1.64
N VAL A 32 -19.78 11.54 0.80
CA VAL A 32 -18.75 10.53 1.12
C VAL A 32 -17.89 10.32 -0.11
N ASP A 33 -16.58 10.41 0.07
CA ASP A 33 -15.60 9.93 -0.91
C ASP A 33 -15.06 8.59 -0.43
N LEU A 34 -15.16 7.57 -1.27
CA LEU A 34 -14.65 6.24 -1.01
C LEU A 34 -13.44 6.00 -1.90
N TYR A 35 -12.26 5.95 -1.30
CA TYR A 35 -11.02 5.61 -1.99
C TYR A 35 -10.81 4.10 -1.94
N VAL A 36 -10.51 3.50 -3.09
CA VAL A 36 -10.34 2.05 -3.22
C VAL A 36 -9.00 1.72 -3.85
N ALA A 37 -8.39 0.66 -3.38
CA ALA A 37 -7.16 0.11 -3.94
C ALA A 37 -7.32 -1.39 -4.15
N THR A 38 -6.60 -1.91 -5.14
CA THR A 38 -6.61 -3.33 -5.50
C THR A 38 -5.36 -4.03 -4.98
N ASP A 39 -5.30 -5.35 -5.10
CA ASP A 39 -4.10 -6.11 -4.74
C ASP A 39 -2.88 -5.63 -5.54
N ALA A 40 -3.09 -5.18 -6.78
CA ALA A 40 -2.02 -4.64 -7.62
C ALA A 40 -1.70 -3.16 -7.32
N GLY A 41 -2.52 -2.47 -6.53
CA GLY A 41 -2.33 -1.06 -6.18
C GLY A 41 -3.47 -0.17 -6.65
N ILE A 42 -3.15 0.83 -7.49
CA ILE A 42 -4.15 1.76 -8.02
C ILE A 42 -5.11 1.01 -8.96
N PRO A 43 -6.44 1.13 -8.77
CA PRO A 43 -7.39 0.49 -9.66
C PRO A 43 -7.33 1.12 -11.06
N ASP A 44 -7.46 0.28 -12.09
CA ASP A 44 -7.60 0.80 -13.44
C ASP A 44 -8.99 1.44 -13.66
N ALA A 45 -9.12 2.22 -14.73
CA ALA A 45 -10.36 2.95 -15.00
C ALA A 45 -11.58 2.04 -15.19
N PRO A 46 -11.49 0.89 -15.90
CA PRO A 46 -12.64 -0.03 -16.01
C PRO A 46 -13.10 -0.59 -14.68
N LEU A 47 -12.18 -1.01 -13.82
CA LEU A 47 -12.53 -1.53 -12.49
C LEU A 47 -13.15 -0.45 -11.61
N LEU A 48 -12.58 0.76 -11.63
CA LEU A 48 -13.12 1.87 -10.86
C LEU A 48 -14.55 2.21 -11.30
N ALA A 49 -14.81 2.20 -12.61
CA ALA A 49 -16.16 2.44 -13.14
C ALA A 49 -17.14 1.34 -12.71
N GLU A 50 -16.72 0.08 -12.74
CA GLU A 50 -17.53 -1.06 -12.30
C GLU A 50 -17.87 -0.96 -10.80
N LEU A 51 -16.87 -0.65 -9.98
CA LEU A 51 -17.06 -0.44 -8.55
C LEU A 51 -18.01 0.73 -8.27
N ASN A 52 -17.84 1.82 -9.00
CA ASN A 52 -18.73 2.97 -8.86
C ASN A 52 -20.17 2.62 -9.19
N THR A 53 -20.41 1.92 -10.30
CA THR A 53 -21.77 1.47 -10.67
C THR A 53 -22.38 0.61 -9.57
N TYR A 54 -21.62 -0.36 -9.07
CA TYR A 54 -22.09 -1.25 -8.01
C TYR A 54 -22.42 -0.50 -6.73
N LEU A 55 -21.54 0.40 -6.29
CA LEU A 55 -21.72 1.14 -5.05
C LEU A 55 -22.82 2.20 -5.14
N GLN A 56 -23.02 2.82 -6.32
CA GLN A 56 -24.13 3.75 -6.52
C GLN A 56 -25.48 3.05 -6.33
N GLU A 57 -25.60 1.79 -6.71
CA GLU A 57 -26.81 1.00 -6.49
C GLU A 57 -27.06 0.69 -5.00
N LYS A 58 -25.99 0.69 -4.21
CA LYS A 58 -26.05 0.37 -2.77
C LYS A 58 -26.17 1.60 -1.87
N ARG A 59 -25.98 2.79 -2.42
CA ARG A 59 -26.02 4.02 -1.62
C ARG A 59 -27.42 4.37 -1.18
N GLU A 60 -27.52 5.04 -0.04
CA GLU A 60 -28.74 5.70 0.38
C GLU A 60 -29.05 6.87 -0.56
N ILE A 61 -30.32 7.11 -0.80
CA ILE A 61 -30.78 8.14 -1.76
C ILE A 61 -30.22 9.53 -1.49
N SER A 62 -30.07 9.88 -0.21
CA SER A 62 -29.62 11.20 0.22
C SER A 62 -28.09 11.36 0.25
N VAL A 63 -27.34 10.29 -0.04
CA VAL A 63 -25.88 10.31 0.05
C VAL A 63 -25.28 10.64 -1.31
N ASP A 64 -24.44 11.68 -1.35
CA ASP A 64 -23.58 11.97 -2.48
C ASP A 64 -22.28 11.15 -2.34
N LEU A 65 -22.23 10.01 -3.00
CA LEU A 65 -21.11 9.07 -2.95
C LEU A 65 -20.25 9.19 -4.21
N ARG A 66 -18.94 9.34 -4.01
CA ARG A 66 -17.95 9.23 -5.10
C ARG A 66 -16.99 8.10 -4.79
N VAL A 67 -16.74 7.26 -5.77
CA VAL A 67 -15.76 6.16 -5.68
C VAL A 67 -14.53 6.58 -6.47
N LEU A 68 -13.40 6.68 -5.80
CA LEU A 68 -12.21 7.32 -6.34
C LEU A 68 -10.97 6.42 -6.20
N ALA A 69 -10.03 6.60 -7.11
CA ALA A 69 -8.69 6.03 -6.97
C ALA A 69 -7.83 6.96 -6.10
N PRO A 70 -6.98 6.40 -5.22
CA PRO A 70 -6.01 7.22 -4.51
C PRO A 70 -4.93 7.74 -5.47
N THR A 71 -4.23 8.79 -5.04
CA THR A 71 -3.06 9.29 -5.76
C THR A 71 -1.86 8.40 -5.43
N PRO A 72 -1.09 7.90 -6.42
CA PRO A 72 0.12 7.14 -6.14
C PRO A 72 1.24 8.05 -5.63
N GLN A 73 1.99 7.56 -4.65
CA GLN A 73 3.23 8.16 -4.17
C GLN A 73 4.35 7.17 -4.41
N ALA A 74 5.26 7.46 -5.33
CA ALA A 74 6.39 6.58 -5.61
C ALA A 74 7.34 6.53 -4.41
N VAL A 75 7.71 5.31 -4.01
CA VAL A 75 8.68 5.06 -2.94
C VAL A 75 9.85 4.30 -3.53
N ASN A 76 11.01 4.95 -3.60
CA ASN A 76 12.24 4.30 -4.02
C ASN A 76 12.95 3.71 -2.80
N ILE A 77 13.46 2.50 -2.94
CA ILE A 77 14.18 1.82 -1.88
C ILE A 77 15.64 1.64 -2.31
N ASN A 78 16.53 2.06 -1.43
CA ASN A 78 17.95 1.80 -1.54
C ASN A 78 18.43 1.23 -0.21
N VAL A 79 18.86 -0.01 -0.21
CA VAL A 79 19.28 -0.73 0.99
C VAL A 79 20.53 -1.54 0.73
N ALA A 80 21.47 -1.47 1.66
CA ALA A 80 22.64 -2.34 1.69
C ALA A 80 22.34 -3.53 2.61
N ILE A 81 22.67 -4.74 2.18
CA ILE A 81 22.38 -5.97 2.91
C ILE A 81 23.68 -6.74 3.14
N GLN A 82 23.84 -7.18 4.38
CA GLN A 82 24.87 -8.12 4.77
C GLN A 82 24.29 -9.54 4.76
N PRO A 83 24.77 -10.45 3.87
CA PRO A 83 24.28 -11.82 3.87
C PRO A 83 24.60 -12.55 5.18
N ALA A 84 23.70 -13.43 5.62
CA ALA A 84 23.88 -14.22 6.83
C ALA A 84 24.58 -15.54 6.56
N GLY A 85 25.52 -15.91 7.44
CA GLY A 85 26.13 -17.23 7.44
C GLY A 85 26.72 -17.61 6.08
N SER A 86 26.27 -18.76 5.55
CA SER A 86 26.69 -19.27 4.25
C SER A 86 25.87 -18.78 3.07
N ALA A 87 24.90 -17.89 3.29
CA ALA A 87 24.05 -17.36 2.22
C ALA A 87 24.88 -16.49 1.27
N SER A 88 24.66 -16.65 -0.03
CA SER A 88 25.24 -15.76 -1.03
C SER A 88 24.52 -14.42 -1.00
N PHE A 89 25.21 -13.37 -1.47
CA PHE A 89 24.54 -12.08 -1.66
C PHE A 89 23.40 -12.20 -2.67
N ALA A 90 23.57 -12.99 -3.73
CA ALA A 90 22.50 -13.19 -4.72
C ALA A 90 21.23 -13.75 -4.10
N ALA A 91 21.35 -14.72 -3.19
CA ALA A 91 20.22 -15.29 -2.48
C ALA A 91 19.59 -14.27 -1.53
N ALA A 92 20.40 -13.57 -0.74
CA ALA A 92 19.92 -12.55 0.18
C ALA A 92 19.22 -11.41 -0.58
N ARG A 93 19.76 -10.97 -1.69
CA ARG A 93 19.17 -9.96 -2.56
C ARG A 93 17.81 -10.39 -3.10
N SER A 94 17.73 -11.62 -3.59
CA SER A 94 16.47 -12.17 -4.14
C SER A 94 15.39 -12.24 -3.06
N ASP A 95 15.74 -12.73 -1.88
CA ASP A 95 14.81 -12.82 -0.75
C ASP A 95 14.35 -11.43 -0.30
N ALA A 96 15.25 -10.49 -0.20
CA ALA A 96 14.95 -9.12 0.19
C ALA A 96 14.06 -8.41 -0.84
N ASP A 97 14.38 -8.55 -2.13
CA ASP A 97 13.58 -7.97 -3.20
C ASP A 97 12.14 -8.48 -3.17
N ALA A 98 11.97 -9.79 -3.04
CA ALA A 98 10.64 -10.39 -2.96
C ALA A 98 9.86 -9.92 -1.73
N ALA A 99 10.52 -9.85 -0.57
CA ALA A 99 9.90 -9.40 0.68
C ALA A 99 9.46 -7.94 0.60
N LEU A 100 10.29 -7.07 0.05
CA LEU A 100 9.97 -5.65 -0.11
C LEU A 100 8.83 -5.44 -1.10
N ARG A 101 8.84 -6.13 -2.22
CA ARG A 101 7.77 -6.02 -3.23
C ARG A 101 6.43 -6.48 -2.68
N ALA A 102 6.41 -7.49 -1.83
CA ALA A 102 5.18 -8.02 -1.24
C ALA A 102 4.48 -7.03 -0.30
N VAL A 103 5.19 -6.02 0.22
CA VAL A 103 4.60 -4.99 1.09
C VAL A 103 3.73 -4.02 0.30
N PHE A 104 4.18 -3.63 -0.92
CA PHE A 104 3.61 -2.52 -1.67
C PHE A 104 2.43 -2.98 -2.52
N THR A 105 1.32 -3.23 -1.87
CA THR A 105 0.03 -3.57 -2.48
C THR A 105 -0.99 -2.50 -2.11
N GLY A 106 -2.19 -2.60 -2.67
CA GLY A 106 -3.29 -1.72 -2.31
C GLY A 106 -3.69 -1.77 -0.83
N ALA A 107 -3.29 -2.83 -0.12
CA ALA A 107 -3.56 -2.95 1.31
C ALA A 107 -2.92 -1.85 2.17
N LEU A 108 -1.95 -1.11 1.62
CA LEU A 108 -1.32 0.02 2.32
C LEU A 108 -2.20 1.27 2.39
N LEU A 109 -3.26 1.35 1.61
CA LEU A 109 -4.16 2.50 1.64
C LEU A 109 -4.73 2.67 3.06
N GLY A 110 -4.56 3.86 3.62
CA GLY A 110 -4.98 4.18 4.98
C GLY A 110 -4.04 3.68 6.08
N LYS A 111 -2.96 2.98 5.76
CA LYS A 111 -2.06 2.38 6.77
C LYS A 111 -0.65 2.97 6.77
N GLY A 112 -0.13 3.38 5.61
CA GLY A 112 1.25 3.83 5.49
C GLY A 112 2.26 2.70 5.69
N VAL A 113 3.55 3.06 5.72
CA VAL A 113 4.65 2.12 5.96
C VAL A 113 5.70 2.79 6.83
N THR A 114 6.15 2.12 7.88
CA THR A 114 7.24 2.61 8.71
C THR A 114 8.58 2.03 8.30
N LEU A 115 9.66 2.76 8.55
CA LEU A 115 11.02 2.24 8.37
C LEU A 115 11.27 1.02 9.26
N ALA A 116 10.74 1.04 10.47
CA ALA A 116 10.86 -0.10 11.38
C ALA A 116 10.21 -1.36 10.84
N TYR A 117 9.04 -1.22 10.20
CA TYR A 117 8.35 -2.36 9.59
C TYR A 117 9.20 -2.96 8.46
N LEU A 118 9.72 -2.12 7.55
CA LEU A 118 10.59 -2.58 6.47
C LEU A 118 11.85 -3.23 7.00
N GLY A 119 12.43 -2.66 8.04
CA GLY A 119 13.62 -3.21 8.68
C GLY A 119 13.38 -4.58 9.32
N ASN A 120 12.28 -4.72 10.05
CA ASN A 120 11.91 -6.01 10.66
C ASN A 120 11.71 -7.08 9.60
N LEU A 121 11.08 -6.71 8.48
CA LEU A 121 10.85 -7.62 7.38
C LEU A 121 12.15 -8.19 6.82
N LEU A 122 13.15 -7.33 6.63
CA LEU A 122 14.47 -7.77 6.16
C LEU A 122 15.22 -8.56 7.22
N TYR A 123 15.16 -8.13 8.46
CA TYR A 123 15.88 -8.79 9.56
C TYR A 123 15.36 -10.19 9.85
N ASP A 124 14.09 -10.45 9.56
CA ASP A 124 13.47 -11.76 9.75
C ASP A 124 13.85 -12.76 8.65
N LEU A 125 14.46 -12.33 7.56
CA LEU A 125 14.93 -13.23 6.51
C LEU A 125 16.17 -14.00 6.96
N GLU A 126 16.15 -15.33 6.82
CA GLU A 126 17.26 -16.18 7.24
C GLU A 126 18.57 -15.85 6.49
N SER A 127 18.46 -15.39 5.25
CA SER A 127 19.61 -15.04 4.42
C SER A 127 20.20 -13.67 4.72
N VAL A 128 19.59 -12.87 5.59
CA VAL A 128 19.99 -11.50 5.90
C VAL A 128 20.52 -11.42 7.33
N GLN A 129 21.77 -11.00 7.48
CA GLN A 129 22.38 -10.75 8.79
C GLN A 129 22.08 -9.35 9.32
N ASN A 130 22.19 -8.36 8.44
CA ASN A 130 22.00 -6.96 8.78
C ASN A 130 21.63 -6.15 7.52
N TYR A 131 21.09 -4.98 7.73
CA TYR A 131 20.68 -4.09 6.65
C TYR A 131 20.94 -2.65 7.00
N ARG A 132 21.01 -1.79 5.98
CA ARG A 132 21.07 -0.34 6.15
C ARG A 132 20.35 0.35 5.00
N PHE A 133 19.28 1.09 5.32
CA PHE A 133 18.59 1.91 4.34
C PHE A 133 19.29 3.24 4.13
N THR A 134 19.39 3.66 2.87
CA THR A 134 19.71 5.05 2.50
C THR A 134 18.47 5.75 1.92
N ALA A 135 17.48 4.97 1.49
CA ALA A 135 16.15 5.43 1.09
C ALA A 135 15.13 4.31 1.35
N PRO A 136 13.93 4.61 1.83
CA PRO A 136 13.47 5.93 2.30
C PRO A 136 14.17 6.37 3.59
N THR A 137 14.11 7.70 3.87
CA THR A 137 14.74 8.29 5.06
C THR A 137 13.74 8.62 6.17
N ALA A 138 12.46 8.45 5.88
CA ALA A 138 11.37 8.73 6.83
C ALA A 138 10.23 7.75 6.61
N ASP A 139 9.39 7.62 7.63
CA ASP A 139 8.16 6.85 7.54
C ASP A 139 7.22 7.47 6.50
N MET A 140 6.48 6.61 5.80
CA MET A 140 5.41 7.03 4.91
C MET A 140 4.11 7.02 5.74
N PRO A 141 3.53 8.20 6.04
CA PRO A 141 2.36 8.27 6.93
C PRO A 141 1.12 7.65 6.28
N ALA A 142 0.21 7.20 7.14
CA ALA A 142 -1.09 6.73 6.70
C ALA A 142 -1.86 7.87 6.02
N SER A 143 -2.51 7.59 4.90
CA SER A 143 -3.35 8.54 4.19
C SER A 143 -4.55 7.82 3.59
N PRO A 144 -5.75 8.41 3.67
CA PRO A 144 -6.93 7.85 3.00
C PRO A 144 -6.91 8.11 1.49
N THR A 145 -6.11 9.06 1.01
CA THR A 145 -6.15 9.54 -0.38
C THR A 145 -4.88 9.30 -1.16
N VAL A 146 -3.80 8.87 -0.50
CA VAL A 146 -2.50 8.63 -1.13
C VAL A 146 -2.05 7.22 -0.83
N LEU A 147 -1.67 6.48 -1.87
CA LEU A 147 -1.16 5.12 -1.77
C LEU A 147 0.34 5.09 -2.05
N PRO A 148 1.16 4.63 -1.09
CA PRO A 148 2.56 4.37 -1.39
C PRO A 148 2.69 3.24 -2.41
N CYS A 149 3.43 3.49 -3.49
CA CYS A 149 3.67 2.54 -4.57
C CYS A 149 5.17 2.35 -4.75
N LEU A 150 5.60 1.11 -4.90
CA LEU A 150 7.02 0.83 -5.08
C LEU A 150 7.54 1.43 -6.39
N GLY A 151 8.59 2.22 -6.29
CA GLY A 151 9.35 2.72 -7.42
C GLY A 151 10.53 1.82 -7.74
N THR A 152 11.74 2.37 -7.77
CA THR A 152 12.96 1.58 -7.97
C THR A 152 13.41 0.91 -6.67
N VAL A 153 13.92 -0.30 -6.79
CA VAL A 153 14.54 -1.04 -5.69
C VAL A 153 15.99 -1.29 -6.02
N THR A 154 16.89 -0.72 -5.21
CA THR A 154 18.33 -0.92 -5.33
C THR A 154 18.83 -1.61 -4.08
N ILE A 155 19.38 -2.82 -4.25
CA ILE A 155 19.92 -3.62 -3.15
C ILE A 155 21.40 -3.85 -3.43
N THR A 156 22.24 -3.38 -2.52
CA THR A 156 23.68 -3.53 -2.62
C THR A 156 24.21 -4.39 -1.50
N GLU A 157 25.40 -4.96 -1.71
CA GLU A 157 26.06 -5.74 -0.68
C GLU A 157 26.75 -4.82 0.32
N TRP A 158 26.43 -5.01 1.60
CA TRP A 158 27.11 -4.34 2.70
C TRP A 158 28.32 -5.17 3.10
N ARG A 159 29.50 -4.66 2.76
CA ARG A 159 30.76 -5.28 3.12
C ARG A 159 31.37 -4.57 4.31
N LEU A 160 31.79 -5.35 5.29
CA LEU A 160 32.60 -4.83 6.38
C LEU A 160 34.02 -4.61 5.84
N ALA A 161 34.55 -3.43 6.10
CA ALA A 161 35.91 -3.06 5.68
C ALA A 161 36.94 -3.89 6.44
#